data_fe7a3f381b1a465ce4f55a36fdbd7068
#
_entry.id   fe7a3f381b1a465ce4f55a36fdbd7068
#
_cell.length_a   1.000
_cell.length_b   1.000
_cell.length_c   1.000
_cell.angle_alpha   90.00
_cell.angle_beta   90.00
_cell.angle_gamma   90.00
#
_symmetry.space_group_name_H-M   'P 1'
#
loop_
_entity.id
_entity.type
_entity.pdbx_description
1 polymer ?
#
loop_
_entity_poly.entity_id
_entity_poly.type
_entity_poly.pdbx_seq_one_letter_code
_entity_poly.pdbx_strand_id
1 'polypeptide(L)'
;DVWAMDVARFGDYASPQYGTIKSSENYERRFIMTFPNETLPKGRKQKTTALYDRFINQGAVMGDSFGLENVLWFANNKEDAHEEPTIKRSRSHDYVAKEVQNVRENVGAIEVANFSKHEFIGPDARKFLDHVLAGKLPKPGRISLSPMLTYKGKLYGDLTVACLGENEFMIFGSGAAQEMHRRWFETNL
;
A
#
# COMPACT_ATOMS: atom_id res chain seq x y z
N ASP A 1 -11.74 0.44 -15.94
CA ASP A 1 -11.57 0.31 -14.49
C ASP A 1 -11.87 1.63 -13.80
N VAL A 2 -12.93 1.68 -12.99
CA VAL A 2 -13.39 2.90 -12.30
C VAL A 2 -13.04 2.92 -10.81
N TRP A 3 -12.35 1.89 -10.29
CA TRP A 3 -12.00 1.80 -8.87
C TRP A 3 -11.26 3.03 -8.37
N ALA A 4 -10.32 3.56 -9.15
CA ALA A 4 -9.59 4.77 -8.80
C ALA A 4 -10.50 6.02 -8.63
N MET A 5 -11.72 5.97 -9.15
CA MET A 5 -12.73 7.03 -9.04
C MET A 5 -13.78 6.74 -7.95
N ASP A 6 -13.78 5.53 -7.37
CA ASP A 6 -14.73 5.16 -6.32
C ASP A 6 -14.26 5.70 -4.97
N VAL A 7 -15.11 6.46 -4.28
CA VAL A 7 -14.81 6.99 -2.96
C VAL A 7 -14.58 5.88 -1.91
N ALA A 8 -15.15 4.70 -2.11
CA ALA A 8 -14.98 3.55 -1.22
C ALA A 8 -13.53 3.05 -1.14
N ARG A 9 -12.66 3.42 -2.11
CA ARG A 9 -11.24 3.06 -2.10
C ARG A 9 -10.46 3.65 -0.93
N PHE A 10 -10.94 4.71 -0.32
CA PHE A 10 -10.23 5.39 0.77
C PHE A 10 -10.27 4.63 2.10
N GLY A 11 -11.34 3.85 2.36
CA GLY A 11 -11.49 3.13 3.62
C GLY A 11 -11.72 4.05 4.83
N ASP A 12 -11.61 3.47 6.03
CA ASP A 12 -12.02 4.11 7.29
C ASP A 12 -11.16 5.30 7.72
N TYR A 13 -9.93 5.41 7.21
CA TYR A 13 -9.05 6.54 7.54
C TYR A 13 -9.58 7.88 6.98
N ALA A 14 -10.37 7.85 5.92
CA ALA A 14 -10.91 9.03 5.27
C ALA A 14 -12.17 9.55 5.99
N SER A 15 -12.00 9.99 7.22
CA SER A 15 -13.05 10.62 8.01
C SER A 15 -13.60 11.90 7.34
N PRO A 16 -14.79 12.39 7.71
CA PRO A 16 -15.32 13.67 7.23
C PRO A 16 -14.35 14.83 7.45
N GLN A 17 -13.63 14.83 8.58
CA GLN A 17 -12.61 15.84 8.87
C GLN A 17 -11.43 15.76 7.91
N TYR A 18 -10.91 14.56 7.63
CA TYR A 18 -9.88 14.34 6.63
C TYR A 18 -10.35 14.82 5.25
N GLY A 19 -11.57 14.46 4.86
CA GLY A 19 -12.17 14.89 3.59
C GLY A 19 -12.24 16.42 3.46
N THR A 20 -12.65 17.13 4.53
CA THR A 20 -12.69 18.59 4.57
C THR A 20 -11.29 19.19 4.38
N ILE A 21 -10.29 18.70 5.10
CA ILE A 21 -8.91 19.18 5.01
C ILE A 21 -8.36 18.98 3.59
N LYS A 22 -8.53 17.78 3.03
CA LYS A 22 -8.04 17.46 1.68
C LYS A 22 -8.77 18.22 0.58
N SER A 23 -10.07 18.43 0.72
CA SER A 23 -10.84 19.25 -0.22
C SER A 23 -10.38 20.70 -0.21
N SER A 24 -10.15 21.29 0.97
CA SER A 24 -9.63 22.63 1.11
C SER A 24 -8.23 22.77 0.50
N GLU A 25 -7.34 21.83 0.79
CA GLU A 25 -5.99 21.80 0.22
C GLU A 25 -6.01 21.73 -1.31
N ASN A 26 -6.85 20.86 -1.87
CA ASN A 26 -7.01 20.72 -3.31
C ASN A 26 -7.60 21.98 -3.94
N TYR A 27 -8.56 22.62 -3.26
CA TYR A 27 -9.17 23.87 -3.76
C TYR A 27 -8.18 25.04 -3.76
N GLU A 28 -7.38 25.20 -2.71
CA GLU A 28 -6.30 26.20 -2.63
C GLU A 28 -5.29 26.04 -3.78
N ARG A 29 -5.09 24.81 -4.24
CA ARG A 29 -4.13 24.46 -5.30
C ARG A 29 -4.76 24.36 -6.69
N ARG A 30 -6.01 24.74 -6.87
CA ARG A 30 -6.79 24.55 -8.11
C ARG A 30 -6.10 25.04 -9.38
N PHE A 31 -5.33 26.10 -9.29
CA PHE A 31 -4.62 26.71 -10.42
C PHE A 31 -3.09 26.49 -10.37
N ILE A 32 -2.61 25.66 -9.46
CA ILE A 32 -1.20 25.34 -9.34
C ILE A 32 -0.93 24.05 -10.12
N MET A 33 0.14 24.04 -10.90
CA MET A 33 0.58 22.84 -11.60
C MET A 33 0.94 21.74 -10.61
N THR A 34 0.40 20.55 -10.81
CA THR A 34 0.77 19.36 -10.05
C THR A 34 1.99 18.71 -10.70
N PHE A 35 3.02 18.47 -9.92
CA PHE A 35 4.23 17.78 -10.37
C PHE A 35 4.12 16.27 -10.18
N PRO A 36 4.86 15.47 -10.98
CA PRO A 36 4.92 14.02 -10.77
C PRO A 36 5.38 13.68 -9.36
N ASN A 37 4.75 12.68 -8.74
CA ASN A 37 5.05 12.19 -7.38
C ASN A 37 4.88 13.22 -6.24
N GLU A 38 4.25 14.35 -6.50
CA GLU A 38 3.96 15.33 -5.46
C GLU A 38 2.95 14.75 -4.46
N THR A 39 3.29 14.72 -3.20
CA THR A 39 2.40 14.32 -2.10
C THR A 39 1.94 15.56 -1.34
N LEU A 40 0.62 15.79 -1.31
CA LEU A 40 0.04 16.94 -0.62
C LEU A 40 0.13 16.76 0.92
N PRO A 41 0.65 17.77 1.67
CA PRO A 41 1.02 17.60 3.06
C PRO A 41 -0.13 17.65 4.06
N LYS A 42 -1.24 18.34 3.75
CA LYS A 42 -2.33 18.54 4.74
C LYS A 42 -3.07 17.23 5.04
N GLY A 43 -3.59 17.11 6.25
CA GLY A 43 -4.33 15.92 6.68
C GLY A 43 -3.48 14.68 6.94
N ARG A 44 -2.16 14.79 6.87
CA ARG A 44 -1.23 13.74 7.29
C ARG A 44 -0.94 13.90 8.79
N LYS A 45 -0.62 12.87 9.52
CA LYS A 45 -0.54 11.45 9.15
C LYS A 45 -1.80 10.73 9.61
N GLN A 46 -2.30 9.77 8.82
CA GLN A 46 -3.49 8.99 9.19
C GLN A 46 -3.12 7.60 9.73
N LYS A 47 -2.25 6.90 9.02
CA LYS A 47 -1.74 5.58 9.42
C LYS A 47 -0.22 5.56 9.31
N THR A 48 0.44 4.89 10.24
CA THR A 48 1.89 4.70 10.24
C THR A 48 2.22 3.23 10.41
N THR A 49 3.42 2.84 9.94
CA THR A 49 3.95 1.50 10.20
C THR A 49 4.64 1.45 11.56
N ALA A 50 4.94 0.27 12.05
CA ALA A 50 5.66 0.07 13.31
C ALA A 50 7.09 0.69 13.30
N LEU A 51 7.67 0.88 12.12
CA LEU A 51 9.02 1.42 11.95
C LEU A 51 9.04 2.92 11.63
N TYR A 52 7.88 3.57 11.55
CA TYR A 52 7.75 4.97 11.12
C TYR A 52 8.73 5.92 11.85
N ASP A 53 8.69 5.96 13.16
CA ASP A 53 9.54 6.89 13.94
C ASP A 53 11.03 6.57 13.78
N ARG A 54 11.37 5.29 13.64
CA ARG A 54 12.74 4.86 13.37
C ARG A 54 13.22 5.36 12.01
N PHE A 55 12.40 5.28 10.99
CA PHE A 55 12.72 5.78 9.65
C PHE A 55 12.86 7.29 9.61
N ILE A 56 11.96 8.03 10.27
CA ILE A 56 12.09 9.49 10.42
C ILE A 56 13.43 9.87 11.06
N ASN A 57 13.83 9.17 12.14
CA ASN A 57 15.10 9.41 12.80
C ASN A 57 16.33 9.07 11.92
N GLN A 58 16.15 8.24 10.92
CA GLN A 58 17.17 7.88 9.92
C GLN A 58 17.19 8.81 8.69
N GLY A 59 16.36 9.83 8.66
CA GLY A 59 16.29 10.79 7.56
C GLY A 59 15.32 10.38 6.44
N ALA A 60 14.33 9.53 6.73
CA ALA A 60 13.33 9.14 5.74
C ALA A 60 12.49 10.35 5.29
N VAL A 61 12.33 10.46 3.99
CA VAL A 61 11.33 11.32 3.35
C VAL A 61 10.09 10.48 3.10
N MET A 62 8.97 10.92 3.67
CA MET A 62 7.74 10.13 3.68
C MET A 62 6.76 10.60 2.61
N GLY A 63 6.16 9.64 1.92
CA GLY A 63 4.98 9.84 1.08
C GLY A 63 3.73 9.29 1.74
N ASP A 64 2.57 9.56 1.15
CA ASP A 64 1.28 9.02 1.57
C ASP A 64 0.68 8.13 0.48
N SER A 65 0.25 6.94 0.86
CA SER A 65 -0.45 6.02 -0.01
C SER A 65 -1.67 5.44 0.71
N PHE A 66 -2.85 5.88 0.31
CA PHE A 66 -4.13 5.47 0.92
C PHE A 66 -4.14 5.66 2.45
N GLY A 67 -3.64 6.82 2.89
CA GLY A 67 -3.53 7.20 4.27
C GLY A 67 -2.38 6.57 5.05
N LEU A 68 -1.60 5.67 4.46
CA LEU A 68 -0.43 5.06 5.08
C LEU A 68 0.83 5.82 4.69
N GLU A 69 1.59 6.23 5.69
CA GLU A 69 2.92 6.82 5.50
C GLU A 69 3.90 5.75 4.99
N ASN A 70 4.56 6.03 3.88
CA ASN A 70 5.55 5.15 3.26
C ASN A 70 6.86 5.90 3.05
N VAL A 71 7.98 5.22 3.24
CA VAL A 71 9.29 5.77 2.90
C VAL A 71 9.43 5.88 1.39
N LEU A 72 9.78 7.05 0.90
CA LEU A 72 10.13 7.29 -0.49
C LEU A 72 11.62 7.09 -0.72
N TRP A 73 12.45 7.67 0.14
CA TRP A 73 13.91 7.58 0.12
C TRP A 73 14.48 8.10 1.44
N PHE A 74 15.80 7.95 1.65
CA PHE A 74 16.49 8.43 2.85
C PHE A 74 17.49 9.53 2.49
N ALA A 75 17.39 10.68 3.18
CA ALA A 75 18.36 11.76 3.12
C ALA A 75 19.49 11.53 4.13
N ASN A 76 20.70 11.98 3.78
CA ASN A 76 21.86 11.90 4.68
C ASN A 76 21.87 13.02 5.76
N ASN A 77 21.06 14.06 5.55
CA ASN A 77 20.95 15.19 6.46
C ASN A 77 19.51 15.72 6.48
N LYS A 78 19.17 16.51 7.48
CA LYS A 78 17.81 17.06 7.65
C LYS A 78 17.44 18.12 6.61
N GLU A 79 18.43 18.81 6.06
CA GLU A 79 18.22 19.90 5.09
C GLU A 79 17.70 19.32 3.76
N ASP A 80 18.17 18.15 3.39
CA ASP A 80 17.74 17.44 2.18
C ASP A 80 16.52 16.55 2.39
N ALA A 81 16.07 16.34 3.63
CA ALA A 81 14.98 15.42 3.97
C ALA A 81 13.59 15.97 3.59
N HIS A 82 13.42 16.36 2.33
CA HIS A 82 12.14 16.84 1.78
C HIS A 82 12.05 16.58 0.29
N GLU A 83 10.84 16.38 -0.22
CA GLU A 83 10.58 16.33 -1.65
C GLU A 83 10.58 17.75 -2.24
N GLU A 84 11.22 17.89 -3.40
CA GLU A 84 11.26 19.13 -4.18
C GLU A 84 10.53 18.89 -5.50
N PRO A 85 9.32 19.46 -5.69
CA PRO A 85 8.56 19.28 -6.91
C PRO A 85 9.34 19.80 -8.12
N THR A 86 9.55 18.94 -9.11
CA THR A 86 10.26 19.29 -10.34
C THR A 86 9.83 18.43 -11.51
N ILE A 87 9.84 18.99 -12.73
CA ILE A 87 9.69 18.23 -13.99
C ILE A 87 11.01 17.61 -14.47
N LYS A 88 12.10 17.93 -13.80
CA LYS A 88 13.43 17.36 -14.07
C LYS A 88 13.65 16.18 -13.12
N ARG A 89 14.85 15.61 -13.17
CA ARG A 89 15.30 14.62 -12.20
C ARG A 89 15.34 15.24 -10.80
N SER A 90 14.60 14.65 -9.87
CA SER A 90 14.54 15.16 -8.49
C SER A 90 15.81 14.86 -7.70
N ARG A 91 15.99 15.55 -6.58
CA ARG A 91 17.09 15.34 -5.63
C ARG A 91 17.16 13.89 -5.14
N SER A 92 16.02 13.23 -4.94
CA SER A 92 15.94 11.82 -4.53
C SER A 92 16.76 10.87 -5.41
N HIS A 93 16.96 11.22 -6.70
CA HIS A 93 17.64 10.34 -7.64
C HIS A 93 19.04 9.92 -7.17
N ASP A 94 19.85 10.86 -6.67
CA ASP A 94 21.23 10.55 -6.26
C ASP A 94 21.27 9.72 -4.97
N TYR A 95 20.28 9.91 -4.08
CA TYR A 95 20.12 9.09 -2.87
C TYR A 95 19.67 7.68 -3.22
N VAL A 96 18.62 7.56 -4.02
CA VAL A 96 18.11 6.26 -4.48
C VAL A 96 19.16 5.50 -5.31
N ALA A 97 19.96 6.18 -6.13
CA ALA A 97 21.06 5.54 -6.86
C ALA A 97 22.05 4.86 -5.92
N LYS A 98 22.41 5.51 -4.81
CA LYS A 98 23.30 4.91 -3.79
C LYS A 98 22.65 3.74 -3.07
N GLU A 99 21.35 3.82 -2.74
CA GLU A 99 20.61 2.70 -2.14
C GLU A 99 20.59 1.49 -3.09
N VAL A 100 20.29 1.71 -4.37
CA VAL A 100 20.30 0.66 -5.40
C VAL A 100 21.67 0.03 -5.54
N GLN A 101 22.72 0.84 -5.57
CA GLN A 101 24.10 0.33 -5.64
C GLN A 101 24.43 -0.52 -4.42
N ASN A 102 24.08 -0.04 -3.22
CA ASN A 102 24.31 -0.80 -1.99
C ASN A 102 23.58 -2.16 -1.99
N VAL A 103 22.34 -2.22 -2.46
CA VAL A 103 21.60 -3.49 -2.55
C VAL A 103 22.25 -4.45 -3.55
N ARG A 104 22.87 -3.94 -4.62
CA ARG A 104 23.55 -4.77 -5.63
C ARG A 104 24.91 -5.30 -5.16
N GLU A 105 25.64 -4.51 -4.40
CA GLU A 105 27.00 -4.82 -3.97
C GLU A 105 27.09 -5.44 -2.57
N ASN A 106 26.07 -5.17 -1.73
CA ASN A 106 26.03 -5.58 -0.33
C ASN A 106 24.66 -6.20 0.01
N VAL A 107 24.02 -5.68 1.06
CA VAL A 107 22.71 -6.12 1.54
C VAL A 107 21.83 -4.92 1.84
N GLY A 108 20.52 -5.07 1.57
CA GLY A 108 19.53 -4.07 1.91
C GLY A 108 18.32 -4.70 2.62
N ALA A 109 17.58 -3.86 3.33
CA ALA A 109 16.29 -4.20 3.91
C ALA A 109 15.24 -3.21 3.39
N ILE A 110 14.05 -3.70 3.07
CA ILE A 110 12.92 -2.90 2.62
C ILE A 110 11.68 -3.22 3.44
N GLU A 111 10.93 -2.20 3.85
CA GLU A 111 9.61 -2.38 4.44
C GLU A 111 8.57 -2.60 3.34
N VAL A 112 7.77 -3.66 3.48
CA VAL A 112 6.69 -4.02 2.55
C VAL A 112 5.31 -3.93 3.23
N ALA A 113 5.18 -3.05 4.22
CA ALA A 113 3.94 -2.88 4.98
C ALA A 113 2.77 -2.27 4.17
N ASN A 114 3.02 -1.74 2.99
CA ASN A 114 2.03 -1.13 2.10
C ASN A 114 1.12 -2.13 1.37
N PHE A 115 1.40 -3.43 1.44
CA PHE A 115 0.46 -4.45 0.97
C PHE A 115 -0.75 -4.57 1.92
N SER A 116 -1.95 -4.78 1.37
CA SER A 116 -3.11 -5.15 2.19
C SER A 116 -2.92 -6.53 2.82
N LYS A 117 -3.49 -6.73 4.01
CA LYS A 117 -3.49 -8.01 4.73
C LYS A 117 -4.92 -8.34 5.09
N HIS A 118 -5.34 -9.53 4.70
CA HIS A 118 -6.64 -10.09 5.06
C HIS A 118 -6.41 -11.43 5.75
N GLU A 119 -6.86 -11.55 6.98
CA GLU A 119 -6.72 -12.74 7.81
C GLU A 119 -8.00 -13.56 7.77
N PHE A 120 -7.86 -14.86 7.58
CA PHE A 120 -8.96 -15.82 7.57
C PHE A 120 -8.67 -16.92 8.58
N ILE A 121 -9.51 -17.00 9.62
CA ILE A 121 -9.38 -17.98 10.70
C ILE A 121 -10.71 -18.68 10.89
N GLY A 122 -10.68 -20.00 10.95
CA GLY A 122 -11.87 -20.81 11.25
C GLY A 122 -11.95 -22.09 10.44
N PRO A 123 -12.83 -23.02 10.83
CA PRO A 123 -12.91 -24.34 10.21
C PRO A 123 -13.28 -24.33 8.73
N ASP A 124 -13.98 -23.30 8.27
CA ASP A 124 -14.38 -23.14 6.88
C ASP A 124 -13.43 -22.23 6.07
N ALA A 125 -12.37 -21.66 6.67
CA ALA A 125 -11.47 -20.72 6.00
C ALA A 125 -10.88 -21.29 4.69
N ARG A 126 -10.41 -22.53 4.72
CA ARG A 126 -9.87 -23.20 3.53
C ARG A 126 -10.93 -23.37 2.44
N LYS A 127 -12.13 -23.82 2.82
CA LYS A 127 -13.24 -24.04 1.87
C LYS A 127 -13.69 -22.72 1.24
N PHE A 128 -13.79 -21.66 2.02
CA PHE A 128 -14.12 -20.31 1.53
C PHE A 128 -13.07 -19.82 0.54
N LEU A 129 -11.78 -19.88 0.90
CA LEU A 129 -10.71 -19.42 0.03
C LEU A 129 -10.60 -20.26 -1.26
N ASP A 130 -10.83 -21.56 -1.20
CA ASP A 130 -10.88 -22.44 -2.39
C ASP A 130 -12.05 -22.07 -3.33
N HIS A 131 -13.12 -21.49 -2.77
CA HIS A 131 -14.26 -21.00 -3.56
C HIS A 131 -13.97 -19.65 -4.24
N VAL A 132 -13.32 -18.70 -3.55
CA VAL A 132 -13.14 -17.34 -4.06
C VAL A 132 -11.84 -17.14 -4.84
N LEU A 133 -10.87 -18.04 -4.73
CA LEU A 133 -9.59 -17.98 -5.41
C LEU A 133 -9.52 -19.04 -6.51
N ALA A 134 -8.94 -18.68 -7.64
CA ALA A 134 -8.83 -19.59 -8.79
C ALA A 134 -7.59 -20.50 -8.75
N GLY A 135 -6.63 -20.22 -7.87
CA GLY A 135 -5.41 -21.01 -7.70
C GLY A 135 -5.56 -22.08 -6.61
N LYS A 136 -4.76 -23.12 -6.70
CA LYS A 136 -4.70 -24.14 -5.66
C LYS A 136 -4.11 -23.54 -4.37
N LEU A 137 -4.81 -23.71 -3.25
CA LEU A 137 -4.35 -23.23 -1.94
C LEU A 137 -3.09 -23.97 -1.47
N PRO A 138 -2.14 -23.25 -0.85
CA PRO A 138 -0.93 -23.85 -0.32
C PRO A 138 -1.21 -24.74 0.90
N LYS A 139 -0.28 -25.67 1.17
CA LYS A 139 -0.25 -26.45 2.40
C LYS A 139 0.24 -25.59 3.56
N PRO A 140 -0.03 -25.96 4.83
CA PRO A 140 0.51 -25.28 6.00
C PRO A 140 2.03 -25.04 5.91
N GLY A 141 2.46 -23.84 6.27
CA GLY A 141 3.85 -23.39 6.17
C GLY A 141 4.32 -23.03 4.76
N ARG A 142 3.40 -22.93 3.77
CA ARG A 142 3.70 -22.60 2.39
C ARG A 142 2.98 -21.34 1.94
N ILE A 143 3.53 -20.71 0.91
CA ILE A 143 2.98 -19.53 0.24
C ILE A 143 2.78 -19.86 -1.24
N SER A 144 1.72 -19.33 -1.85
CA SER A 144 1.48 -19.39 -3.29
C SER A 144 0.85 -18.09 -3.80
N LEU A 145 1.04 -17.78 -5.08
CA LEU A 145 0.22 -16.79 -5.77
C LEU A 145 -1.09 -17.43 -6.19
N SER A 146 -2.18 -16.68 -6.07
CA SER A 146 -3.49 -17.09 -6.54
C SER A 146 -4.28 -15.90 -7.09
N PRO A 147 -4.76 -15.98 -8.34
CA PRO A 147 -5.67 -14.97 -8.86
C PRO A 147 -7.04 -15.11 -8.21
N MET A 148 -7.68 -13.97 -7.96
CA MET A 148 -9.08 -13.85 -7.62
C MET A 148 -9.83 -13.36 -8.85
N LEU A 149 -10.90 -14.03 -9.24
CA LEU A 149 -11.62 -13.75 -10.48
C LEU A 149 -13.05 -13.31 -10.21
N THR A 150 -13.57 -12.45 -11.09
CA THR A 150 -15.02 -12.18 -11.12
C THR A 150 -15.79 -13.39 -11.65
N TYR A 151 -17.11 -13.39 -11.48
CA TYR A 151 -18.02 -14.41 -12.04
C TYR A 151 -17.96 -14.53 -13.57
N LYS A 152 -17.38 -13.53 -14.25
CA LYS A 152 -17.15 -13.53 -15.70
C LYS A 152 -15.72 -13.98 -16.07
N GLY A 153 -14.95 -14.51 -15.12
CA GLY A 153 -13.57 -14.96 -15.34
C GLY A 153 -12.56 -13.84 -15.56
N LYS A 154 -12.86 -12.60 -15.17
CA LYS A 154 -11.93 -11.47 -15.26
C LYS A 154 -11.11 -11.38 -13.99
N LEU A 155 -9.83 -11.04 -14.13
CA LEU A 155 -8.94 -10.83 -12.98
C LEU A 155 -9.48 -9.69 -12.09
N TYR A 156 -9.69 -9.98 -10.81
CA TYR A 156 -10.15 -9.04 -9.81
C TYR A 156 -9.08 -8.73 -8.76
N GLY A 157 -8.21 -9.67 -8.48
CA GLY A 157 -7.05 -9.52 -7.61
C GLY A 157 -5.97 -10.53 -7.94
N ASP A 158 -4.72 -10.11 -7.76
CA ASP A 158 -3.55 -10.97 -7.80
C ASP A 158 -2.98 -11.02 -6.38
N LEU A 159 -3.21 -12.16 -5.73
CA LEU A 159 -3.07 -12.27 -4.29
C LEU A 159 -1.98 -13.29 -3.92
N THR A 160 -1.22 -12.97 -2.89
CA THR A 160 -0.31 -13.93 -2.24
C THR A 160 -1.05 -14.58 -1.07
N VAL A 161 -1.13 -15.89 -1.07
CA VAL A 161 -1.77 -16.70 -0.05
C VAL A 161 -0.72 -17.38 0.80
N ALA A 162 -0.64 -17.04 2.08
CA ALA A 162 0.16 -17.75 3.08
C ALA A 162 -0.75 -18.64 3.93
N CYS A 163 -0.47 -19.93 3.97
CA CYS A 163 -1.17 -20.88 4.84
C CYS A 163 -0.36 -21.04 6.13
N LEU A 164 -0.85 -20.44 7.22
CA LEU A 164 -0.20 -20.45 8.53
C LEU A 164 -0.53 -21.70 9.32
N GLY A 165 -1.71 -22.27 9.10
CA GLY A 165 -2.19 -23.49 9.74
C GLY A 165 -3.32 -24.13 8.91
N GLU A 166 -3.89 -25.23 9.39
CA GLU A 166 -4.99 -25.93 8.69
C GLU A 166 -6.19 -25.02 8.43
N ASN A 167 -6.50 -24.14 9.40
CA ASN A 167 -7.65 -23.24 9.38
C ASN A 167 -7.24 -21.77 9.49
N GLU A 168 -6.01 -21.42 9.11
CA GLU A 168 -5.46 -20.09 9.29
C GLU A 168 -4.68 -19.67 8.05
N PHE A 169 -5.09 -18.54 7.46
CA PHE A 169 -4.51 -18.00 6.24
C PHE A 169 -4.32 -16.49 6.37
N MET A 170 -3.23 -16.01 5.79
CA MET A 170 -2.99 -14.58 5.55
C MET A 170 -2.93 -14.33 4.06
N ILE A 171 -3.77 -13.42 3.58
CA ILE A 171 -3.82 -13.02 2.18
C ILE A 171 -3.19 -11.64 2.03
N PHE A 172 -2.25 -11.51 1.11
CA PHE A 172 -1.63 -10.23 0.78
C PHE A 172 -2.06 -9.78 -0.62
N GLY A 173 -2.41 -8.51 -0.73
CA GLY A 173 -2.82 -7.91 -1.99
C GLY A 173 -2.33 -6.47 -2.12
N SER A 174 -2.69 -5.79 -3.21
CA SER A 174 -2.38 -4.38 -3.40
C SER A 174 -3.03 -3.52 -2.31
N GLY A 175 -2.25 -2.63 -1.68
CA GLY A 175 -2.79 -1.66 -0.73
C GLY A 175 -3.84 -0.74 -1.34
N ALA A 176 -3.69 -0.39 -2.62
CA ALA A 176 -4.67 0.40 -3.37
C ALA A 176 -6.02 -0.31 -3.55
N ALA A 177 -6.02 -1.64 -3.55
CA ALA A 177 -7.22 -2.46 -3.73
C ALA A 177 -7.72 -3.08 -2.42
N GLN A 178 -7.20 -2.67 -1.26
CA GLN A 178 -7.56 -3.25 0.03
C GLN A 178 -9.07 -3.29 0.25
N GLU A 179 -9.75 -2.16 0.08
CA GLU A 179 -11.21 -2.07 0.29
C GLU A 179 -12.01 -2.84 -0.78
N MET A 180 -11.51 -2.86 -2.01
CA MET A 180 -12.11 -3.62 -3.09
C MET A 180 -12.06 -5.14 -2.79
N HIS A 181 -10.90 -5.63 -2.36
CA HIS A 181 -10.74 -7.04 -1.99
C HIS A 181 -11.55 -7.39 -0.75
N ARG A 182 -11.55 -6.54 0.30
CA ARG A 182 -12.36 -6.73 1.49
C ARG A 182 -13.84 -6.88 1.15
N ARG A 183 -14.39 -5.96 0.36
CA ARG A 183 -15.80 -6.01 -0.09
C ARG A 183 -16.11 -7.28 -0.88
N TRP A 184 -15.19 -7.74 -1.72
CA TRP A 184 -15.37 -9.00 -2.45
C TRP A 184 -15.44 -10.19 -1.50
N PHE A 185 -14.54 -10.28 -0.54
CA PHE A 185 -14.57 -11.34 0.47
C PHE A 185 -15.87 -11.30 1.28
N GLU A 186 -16.27 -10.14 1.80
CA GLU A 186 -17.50 -9.98 2.58
C GLU A 186 -18.77 -10.31 1.78
N THR A 187 -18.78 -10.04 0.48
CA THR A 187 -19.94 -10.33 -0.38
C THR A 187 -20.08 -11.83 -0.68
N ASN A 188 -18.99 -12.58 -0.59
CA ASN A 188 -18.95 -14.02 -0.88
C ASN A 188 -18.89 -14.91 0.38
N LEU A 189 -18.94 -14.31 1.60
CA LEU A 189 -19.11 -15.02 2.85
C LEU A 189 -20.55 -15.50 2.98
#